data_1404db6e886f4c20c93d1cd460040fab
#
_entry.id   1404db6e886f4c20c93d1cd460040fab
#
_cell.length_a   1.000
_cell.length_b   1.000
_cell.length_c   1.000
_cell.angle_alpha   90.00
_cell.angle_beta   90.00
_cell.angle_gamma   90.00
#
_symmetry.space_group_name_H-M   'P 1'
#
loop_
_entity.id
_entity.type
_entity.pdbx_description
1 polymer ?
#
loop_
_entity_poly.entity_id
_entity_poly.type
_entity_poly.pdbx_seq_one_letter_code
_entity_poly.pdbx_strand_id
1 'polypeptide(L)'
;MHVNFSENLLLDIEAETDLNIRLTRLLALIRKHLDMDVAFISEFKDSKRIFKLVDTKRPNDIVKVGNFDPINETYCNKLANNELDNIIPDTSKNSITRDMPVTKKLNIGAYIGVPITLSNGDIYGTFCCYNEQKDDTLNKRDLAFLNLISDLASQLIDTQIQNNEAKQLIKSNVLNIINTNKIEIYYQPIYSLNTNKISGYESLSRFFVEPYRTPNIWFDEAAQFGLGEALEMLAINNVLGNMSHFNKEVYVSINTSPEHILSGAVANALAAISDCSNIVLEVTEHSPIANYNEMLTALAPLRKKGIRLAIDDVGAGYSSFQHILELQADIIKLDISLTRNINSDRRKYLLAKALCGFAKDIGCNIIAEGIETLEEINTLRKLNVDKVQGYYLGRPQALCDALVHQKLVLS
;
A
#
# COMPACT_ATOMS: atom_id res chain seq x y z
N MET A 1 46.37 -4.94 15.90
CA MET A 1 45.95 -4.72 14.49
C MET A 1 44.77 -3.78 14.50
N HIS A 2 44.95 -2.53 14.04
CA HIS A 2 43.81 -1.63 13.85
C HIS A 2 43.01 -2.14 12.64
N VAL A 3 41.83 -2.70 12.85
CA VAL A 3 40.89 -2.91 11.79
C VAL A 3 40.46 -1.52 11.33
N ASN A 4 40.85 -1.12 10.12
CA ASN A 4 40.28 0.06 9.47
C ASN A 4 38.77 -0.21 9.30
N PHE A 5 37.98 0.35 10.19
CA PHE A 5 36.53 0.48 9.99
C PHE A 5 36.37 1.36 8.75
N SER A 6 36.13 0.74 7.62
CA SER A 6 35.82 1.52 6.42
C SER A 6 34.46 2.19 6.67
N GLU A 7 34.42 3.52 6.60
CA GLU A 7 33.18 4.31 6.59
C GLU A 7 32.15 3.73 5.60
N ASN A 8 32.62 3.06 4.55
CA ASN A 8 31.82 2.35 3.57
C ASN A 8 30.96 1.21 4.17
N LEU A 9 31.37 0.52 5.23
CA LEU A 9 30.62 -0.63 5.75
C LEU A 9 29.31 -0.20 6.44
N LEU A 10 29.32 0.92 7.17
CA LEU A 10 28.10 1.47 7.79
C LEU A 10 27.19 2.05 6.72
N LEU A 11 27.72 2.76 5.72
CA LEU A 11 26.94 3.27 4.59
C LEU A 11 26.32 2.13 3.76
N ASP A 12 27.06 1.04 3.55
CA ASP A 12 26.54 -0.14 2.87
C ASP A 12 25.44 -0.86 3.67
N ILE A 13 25.50 -0.80 5.00
CA ILE A 13 24.42 -1.33 5.87
C ILE A 13 23.18 -0.43 5.81
N GLU A 14 23.34 0.88 5.76
CA GLU A 14 22.22 1.83 5.66
C GLU A 14 21.54 1.80 4.29
N ALA A 15 22.30 1.58 3.21
CA ALA A 15 21.75 1.48 1.85
C ALA A 15 20.97 0.18 1.59
N GLU A 16 21.19 -0.87 2.40
CA GLU A 16 20.50 -2.15 2.27
C GLU A 16 19.08 -2.07 2.85
N THR A 17 18.10 -2.53 2.10
CA THR A 17 16.67 -2.50 2.50
C THR A 17 16.24 -3.74 3.29
N ASP A 18 16.91 -4.87 3.11
CA ASP A 18 16.59 -6.13 3.81
C ASP A 18 17.17 -6.14 5.23
N LEU A 19 16.28 -6.18 6.22
CA LEU A 19 16.63 -6.23 7.64
C LEU A 19 17.56 -7.40 7.97
N ASN A 20 17.30 -8.60 7.44
CA ASN A 20 18.09 -9.77 7.75
C ASN A 20 19.51 -9.65 7.22
N ILE A 21 19.69 -9.05 6.03
CA ILE A 21 21.02 -8.78 5.47
C ILE A 21 21.76 -7.76 6.34
N ARG A 22 21.09 -6.67 6.75
CA ARG A 22 21.68 -5.66 7.64
C ARG A 22 22.14 -6.25 8.97
N LEU A 23 21.26 -6.99 9.63
CA LEU A 23 21.57 -7.65 10.91
C LEU A 23 22.66 -8.73 10.76
N THR A 24 22.68 -9.49 9.66
CA THR A 24 23.72 -10.48 9.40
C THR A 24 25.09 -9.82 9.23
N ARG A 25 25.16 -8.67 8.59
CA ARG A 25 26.41 -7.90 8.48
C ARG A 25 26.91 -7.41 9.84
N LEU A 26 25.99 -6.89 10.69
CA LEU A 26 26.33 -6.49 12.06
C LEU A 26 26.82 -7.70 12.88
N LEU A 27 26.17 -8.85 12.74
CA LEU A 27 26.53 -10.08 13.43
C LEU A 27 27.93 -10.57 13.02
N ALA A 28 28.23 -10.61 11.72
CA ALA A 28 29.53 -10.99 11.20
C ALA A 28 30.64 -10.02 11.61
N LEU A 29 30.30 -8.72 11.70
CA LEU A 29 31.23 -7.69 12.16
C LEU A 29 31.66 -7.94 13.60
N ILE A 30 30.71 -8.12 14.52
CA ILE A 30 30.99 -8.32 15.94
C ILE A 30 31.75 -9.64 16.18
N ARG A 31 31.33 -10.74 15.52
CA ARG A 31 32.02 -12.02 15.64
C ARG A 31 33.50 -11.93 15.24
N LYS A 32 33.76 -11.28 14.11
CA LYS A 32 35.14 -11.09 13.60
C LYS A 32 35.95 -10.15 14.48
N HIS A 33 35.35 -9.06 14.98
CA HIS A 33 36.04 -8.09 15.84
C HIS A 33 36.46 -8.71 17.18
N LEU A 34 35.58 -9.53 17.76
CA LEU A 34 35.85 -10.22 19.03
C LEU A 34 36.56 -11.57 18.87
N ASP A 35 36.90 -11.97 17.64
CA ASP A 35 37.49 -13.28 17.27
C ASP A 35 36.71 -14.47 17.87
N MET A 36 35.39 -14.40 17.85
CA MET A 36 34.50 -15.44 18.40
C MET A 36 34.23 -16.57 17.38
N ASP A 37 34.02 -17.78 17.89
CA ASP A 37 33.66 -18.93 17.05
C ASP A 37 32.23 -18.83 16.54
N VAL A 38 31.31 -18.34 17.37
CA VAL A 38 29.90 -18.22 17.08
C VAL A 38 29.37 -16.86 17.56
N ALA A 39 28.56 -16.20 16.73
CA ALA A 39 27.71 -15.08 17.10
C ALA A 39 26.28 -15.35 16.66
N PHE A 40 25.30 -14.91 17.45
CA PHE A 40 23.91 -15.05 17.10
C PHE A 40 23.03 -13.96 17.70
N ILE A 41 21.93 -13.67 16.99
CA ILE A 41 20.79 -12.93 17.52
C ILE A 41 19.69 -13.95 17.80
N SER A 42 19.14 -13.93 19.01
CA SER A 42 18.00 -14.76 19.39
C SER A 42 16.74 -13.93 19.61
N GLU A 43 15.59 -14.56 19.44
CA GLU A 43 14.26 -14.04 19.76
C GLU A 43 13.64 -14.87 20.90
N PHE A 44 12.98 -14.21 21.84
CA PHE A 44 12.17 -14.86 22.87
C PHE A 44 10.72 -14.90 22.40
N LYS A 45 10.21 -16.11 22.18
CA LYS A 45 8.84 -16.32 21.70
C LYS A 45 8.30 -17.66 22.18
N ASP A 46 7.05 -17.69 22.65
CA ASP A 46 6.34 -18.90 23.06
C ASP A 46 7.14 -19.76 24.06
N SER A 47 7.73 -19.13 25.08
CA SER A 47 8.60 -19.76 26.09
C SER A 47 9.85 -20.44 25.48
N LYS A 48 10.28 -20.03 24.30
CA LYS A 48 11.47 -20.54 23.60
C LYS A 48 12.44 -19.41 23.33
N ARG A 49 13.73 -19.75 23.28
CA ARG A 49 14.78 -18.95 22.69
C ARG A 49 15.05 -19.49 21.29
N ILE A 50 14.74 -18.72 20.25
CA ILE A 50 14.88 -19.09 18.84
C ILE A 50 16.10 -18.39 18.26
N PHE A 51 16.97 -19.11 17.54
CA PHE A 51 18.06 -18.49 16.79
C PHE A 51 17.50 -17.80 15.54
N LYS A 52 17.49 -16.48 15.52
CA LYS A 52 17.00 -15.68 14.37
C LYS A 52 18.07 -15.47 13.31
N LEU A 53 19.27 -15.17 13.74
CA LEU A 53 20.44 -15.02 12.89
C LEU A 53 21.64 -15.67 13.57
N VAL A 54 22.52 -16.26 12.76
CA VAL A 54 23.71 -16.99 13.22
C VAL A 54 24.84 -16.72 12.24
N ASP A 55 26.01 -16.41 12.79
CA ASP A 55 27.29 -16.35 12.05
C ASP A 55 28.33 -17.21 12.79
N THR A 56 29.00 -18.12 12.08
CA THR A 56 29.91 -19.10 12.67
C THR A 56 31.24 -19.14 11.92
N LYS A 57 32.31 -19.35 12.65
CA LYS A 57 33.67 -19.53 12.11
C LYS A 57 33.80 -20.88 11.35
N ARG A 58 33.03 -21.88 11.78
CA ARG A 58 32.98 -23.23 11.20
C ARG A 58 31.52 -23.70 11.12
N PRO A 59 31.19 -24.60 10.17
CA PRO A 59 29.84 -25.17 10.12
C PRO A 59 29.43 -25.75 11.47
N ASN A 60 28.22 -25.43 11.94
CA ASN A 60 27.68 -25.87 13.21
C ASN A 60 26.27 -26.43 13.00
N ASP A 61 26.04 -27.67 13.41
CA ASP A 61 24.76 -28.35 13.20
C ASP A 61 23.72 -28.05 14.28
N ILE A 62 24.15 -27.54 15.43
CA ILE A 62 23.30 -27.28 16.58
C ILE A 62 22.81 -25.82 16.57
N VAL A 63 23.70 -24.88 16.28
CA VAL A 63 23.38 -23.44 16.24
C VAL A 63 23.05 -23.05 14.80
N LYS A 64 21.78 -23.18 14.44
CA LYS A 64 21.23 -22.85 13.11
C LYS A 64 20.01 -21.95 13.25
N VAL A 65 19.80 -21.10 12.27
CA VAL A 65 18.60 -20.27 12.15
C VAL A 65 17.34 -21.15 12.21
N GLY A 66 16.39 -20.77 13.06
CA GLY A 66 15.14 -21.51 13.29
C GLY A 66 15.21 -22.57 14.39
N ASN A 67 16.41 -23.07 14.78
CA ASN A 67 16.54 -23.95 15.92
C ASN A 67 16.19 -23.19 17.21
N PHE A 68 15.70 -23.92 18.21
CA PHE A 68 15.27 -23.34 19.48
C PHE A 68 15.63 -24.21 20.67
N ASP A 69 15.67 -23.59 21.85
CA ASP A 69 15.76 -24.25 23.16
C ASP A 69 14.67 -23.71 24.10
N PRO A 70 14.24 -24.45 25.12
CA PRO A 70 13.41 -23.91 26.19
C PRO A 70 14.10 -22.69 26.80
N ILE A 71 13.39 -21.60 26.98
CA ILE A 71 13.99 -20.31 27.36
C ILE A 71 14.71 -20.41 28.72
N ASN A 72 14.16 -21.11 29.66
CA ASN A 72 14.69 -21.30 31.04
C ASN A 72 16.01 -22.09 31.10
N GLU A 73 16.38 -22.80 30.04
CA GLU A 73 17.61 -23.59 29.94
C GLU A 73 18.78 -22.85 29.30
N THR A 74 18.59 -21.54 28.98
CA THR A 74 19.54 -20.78 28.18
C THR A 74 20.27 -19.68 28.96
N TYR A 75 21.50 -19.35 28.55
CA TYR A 75 22.23 -18.19 29.07
C TYR A 75 21.45 -16.89 28.73
N CYS A 76 20.81 -16.87 27.60
CA CYS A 76 20.04 -15.71 27.12
C CYS A 76 18.95 -15.30 28.14
N ASN A 77 18.21 -16.25 28.72
CA ASN A 77 17.19 -15.96 29.71
C ASN A 77 17.80 -15.43 31.02
N LYS A 78 18.87 -16.07 31.49
CA LYS A 78 19.56 -15.60 32.68
C LYS A 78 20.17 -14.23 32.54
N LEU A 79 20.73 -13.95 31.37
CA LEU A 79 21.26 -12.63 30.99
C LEU A 79 20.13 -11.56 31.00
N ALA A 80 19.01 -11.85 30.36
CA ALA A 80 17.87 -10.96 30.30
C ALA A 80 17.27 -10.62 31.67
N ASN A 81 17.34 -11.57 32.62
CA ASN A 81 16.89 -11.41 34.01
C ASN A 81 17.97 -10.83 34.94
N ASN A 82 19.14 -10.44 34.43
CA ASN A 82 20.29 -10.00 35.23
C ASN A 82 20.80 -11.06 36.24
N GLU A 83 20.58 -12.32 35.93
CA GLU A 83 21.05 -13.44 36.73
C GLU A 83 22.42 -13.96 36.28
N LEU A 84 22.94 -13.47 35.15
CA LEU A 84 24.21 -13.87 34.54
C LEU A 84 24.99 -12.63 34.12
N ASP A 85 26.29 -12.63 34.34
CA ASP A 85 27.17 -11.58 33.90
C ASP A 85 27.24 -11.52 32.34
N ASN A 86 27.38 -10.31 31.81
CA ASN A 86 27.50 -10.10 30.35
C ASN A 86 28.78 -10.68 29.74
N ILE A 87 29.84 -10.84 30.55
CA ILE A 87 31.15 -11.38 30.15
C ILE A 87 31.48 -12.56 31.03
N ILE A 88 31.77 -13.70 30.43
CA ILE A 88 32.22 -14.93 31.11
C ILE A 88 33.44 -15.47 30.37
N PRO A 89 34.66 -15.14 30.84
CA PRO A 89 35.90 -15.57 30.19
C PRO A 89 36.15 -17.07 30.26
N ASP A 90 35.64 -17.74 31.32
CA ASP A 90 35.76 -19.18 31.55
C ASP A 90 34.49 -19.73 32.18
N THR A 91 33.64 -20.38 31.36
CA THR A 91 32.34 -20.92 31.80
C THR A 91 32.48 -22.04 32.79
N SER A 92 33.61 -22.74 32.84
CA SER A 92 33.89 -23.84 33.79
C SER A 92 34.08 -23.33 35.21
N LYS A 93 34.50 -22.09 35.38
CA LYS A 93 34.75 -21.46 36.69
C LYS A 93 33.55 -20.68 37.22
N ASN A 94 32.60 -20.33 36.36
CA ASN A 94 31.42 -19.60 36.76
C ASN A 94 30.40 -20.56 37.38
N SER A 95 29.92 -20.23 38.58
CA SER A 95 29.02 -21.11 39.38
C SER A 95 27.68 -21.43 38.73
N ILE A 96 27.22 -20.54 37.82
CA ILE A 96 25.96 -20.68 37.11
C ILE A 96 26.15 -21.51 35.85
N THR A 97 27.10 -21.10 35.01
CA THR A 97 27.25 -21.66 33.64
C THR A 97 27.85 -23.06 33.65
N ARG A 98 28.70 -23.37 34.63
CA ARG A 98 29.38 -24.67 34.76
C ARG A 98 28.40 -25.85 34.73
N ASP A 99 27.27 -25.72 35.41
CA ASP A 99 26.31 -26.81 35.62
C ASP A 99 25.11 -26.75 34.61
N MET A 100 25.04 -25.73 33.75
CA MET A 100 23.97 -25.62 32.78
C MET A 100 24.12 -26.62 31.63
N PRO A 101 23.06 -27.33 31.21
CA PRO A 101 23.11 -28.29 30.09
C PRO A 101 23.59 -27.69 28.79
N VAL A 102 23.21 -26.41 28.51
CA VAL A 102 23.58 -25.70 27.29
C VAL A 102 25.09 -25.49 27.17
N THR A 103 25.82 -25.35 28.27
CA THR A 103 27.28 -25.22 28.29
C THR A 103 27.96 -26.42 27.62
N LYS A 104 27.51 -27.63 27.97
CA LYS A 104 28.02 -28.88 27.39
C LYS A 104 27.47 -29.10 25.97
N LYS A 105 26.18 -28.82 25.76
CA LYS A 105 25.50 -29.00 24.46
C LYS A 105 26.15 -28.17 23.35
N LEU A 106 26.51 -26.92 23.64
CA LEU A 106 27.09 -25.99 22.68
C LEU A 106 28.61 -25.86 22.80
N ASN A 107 29.24 -26.61 23.73
CA ASN A 107 30.67 -26.55 24.00
C ASN A 107 31.15 -25.14 24.30
N ILE A 108 30.49 -24.40 25.20
CA ILE A 108 30.78 -22.98 25.46
C ILE A 108 31.93 -22.89 26.45
N GLY A 109 33.09 -22.37 26.05
CA GLY A 109 34.25 -22.08 26.88
C GLY A 109 34.31 -20.64 27.41
N ALA A 110 34.01 -19.68 26.56
CA ALA A 110 33.88 -18.26 26.88
C ALA A 110 32.62 -17.67 26.26
N TYR A 111 32.02 -16.67 26.89
CA TYR A 111 30.77 -16.08 26.47
C TYR A 111 30.72 -14.58 26.73
N ILE A 112 30.14 -13.85 25.78
CA ILE A 112 29.75 -12.45 25.95
C ILE A 112 28.37 -12.24 25.32
N GLY A 113 27.47 -11.51 26.00
CA GLY A 113 26.14 -11.28 25.49
C GLY A 113 25.46 -10.08 26.13
N VAL A 114 24.48 -9.55 25.44
CA VAL A 114 23.63 -8.43 25.87
C VAL A 114 22.18 -8.66 25.48
N PRO A 115 21.21 -8.16 26.26
CA PRO A 115 19.82 -8.17 25.84
C PRO A 115 19.62 -7.19 24.70
N ILE A 116 18.69 -7.51 23.78
CA ILE A 116 18.14 -6.60 22.78
C ILE A 116 16.85 -6.05 23.35
N THR A 117 16.85 -4.77 23.76
CA THR A 117 15.71 -4.11 24.37
C THR A 117 15.06 -3.17 23.38
N LEU A 118 13.77 -3.34 23.11
CA LEU A 118 12.99 -2.51 22.21
C LEU A 118 12.66 -1.14 22.85
N SER A 119 12.17 -0.19 22.04
CA SER A 119 11.83 1.17 22.50
C SER A 119 10.73 1.22 23.57
N ASN A 120 9.84 0.22 23.59
CA ASN A 120 8.80 0.07 24.60
C ASN A 120 9.31 -0.54 25.95
N GLY A 121 10.60 -0.90 26.00
CA GLY A 121 11.21 -1.54 27.18
C GLY A 121 11.16 -3.06 27.20
N ASP A 122 10.48 -3.70 26.26
CA ASP A 122 10.41 -5.16 26.16
C ASP A 122 11.74 -5.74 25.69
N ILE A 123 12.08 -6.92 26.19
CA ILE A 123 13.26 -7.66 25.74
C ILE A 123 12.83 -8.55 24.57
N TYR A 124 13.30 -8.20 23.36
CA TYR A 124 13.11 -9.00 22.15
C TYR A 124 13.83 -10.35 22.23
N GLY A 125 15.04 -10.33 22.76
CA GLY A 125 15.92 -11.49 22.85
C GLY A 125 17.33 -11.06 23.24
N THR A 126 18.36 -11.68 22.67
CA THR A 126 19.74 -11.37 23.01
C THR A 126 20.64 -11.37 21.79
N PHE A 127 21.70 -10.56 21.87
CA PHE A 127 22.84 -10.58 20.97
C PHE A 127 24.03 -11.19 21.70
N CYS A 128 24.49 -12.36 21.27
CA CYS A 128 25.46 -13.15 21.98
C CYS A 128 26.58 -13.66 21.08
N CYS A 129 27.76 -13.79 21.68
CA CYS A 129 28.91 -14.46 21.07
C CYS A 129 29.52 -15.46 22.06
N TYR A 130 30.10 -16.54 21.55
CA TYR A 130 30.84 -17.48 22.38
C TYR A 130 32.00 -18.11 21.61
N ASN A 131 32.99 -18.56 22.37
CA ASN A 131 34.09 -19.43 21.94
C ASN A 131 33.99 -20.81 22.58
N GLU A 132 34.43 -21.84 21.88
CA GLU A 132 34.54 -23.21 22.43
C GLU A 132 35.68 -23.30 23.47
N GLN A 133 36.67 -22.45 23.41
CA GLN A 133 37.75 -22.34 24.39
C GLN A 133 37.50 -21.14 25.31
N LYS A 134 38.06 -21.19 26.51
CA LYS A 134 38.11 -20.04 27.41
C LYS A 134 38.85 -18.87 26.74
N ASP A 135 38.49 -17.64 27.09
CA ASP A 135 39.11 -16.43 26.59
C ASP A 135 39.29 -15.39 27.70
N ASP A 136 40.48 -15.40 28.30
CA ASP A 136 40.83 -14.46 29.38
C ASP A 136 41.05 -13.02 28.89
N THR A 137 40.97 -12.74 27.57
CA THR A 137 41.14 -11.41 26.98
C THR A 137 39.88 -10.59 26.95
N LEU A 138 38.72 -11.24 27.06
CA LEU A 138 37.39 -10.58 27.08
C LEU A 138 37.33 -9.53 28.19
N ASN A 139 36.91 -8.33 27.85
CA ASN A 139 36.96 -7.19 28.77
C ASN A 139 35.78 -6.20 28.53
N LYS A 140 35.73 -5.14 29.36
CA LYS A 140 34.67 -4.12 29.29
C LYS A 140 34.61 -3.32 27.99
N ARG A 141 35.71 -3.23 27.20
CA ARG A 141 35.69 -2.56 25.89
C ARG A 141 34.96 -3.40 24.87
N ASP A 142 35.15 -4.72 24.94
CA ASP A 142 34.42 -5.68 24.09
C ASP A 142 32.91 -5.62 24.37
N LEU A 143 32.55 -5.54 25.64
CA LEU A 143 31.14 -5.37 26.04
C LEU A 143 30.56 -4.03 25.56
N ALA A 144 31.32 -2.94 25.70
CA ALA A 144 30.87 -1.62 25.21
C ALA A 144 30.63 -1.63 23.69
N PHE A 145 31.51 -2.33 22.95
CA PHE A 145 31.32 -2.47 21.51
C PHE A 145 30.12 -3.36 21.16
N LEU A 146 29.93 -4.47 21.85
CA LEU A 146 28.75 -5.33 21.67
C LEU A 146 27.46 -4.58 22.01
N ASN A 147 27.43 -3.77 23.06
CA ASN A 147 26.28 -2.93 23.39
C ASN A 147 25.94 -1.97 22.25
N LEU A 148 26.93 -1.23 21.71
CA LEU A 148 26.72 -0.31 20.59
C LEU A 148 26.08 -1.02 19.38
N ILE A 149 26.60 -2.20 19.02
CA ILE A 149 26.09 -2.96 17.89
C ILE A 149 24.69 -3.52 18.20
N SER A 150 24.43 -3.93 19.46
CA SER A 150 23.12 -4.39 19.91
C SER A 150 22.08 -3.27 19.87
N ASP A 151 22.45 -2.04 20.24
CA ASP A 151 21.57 -0.88 20.17
C ASP A 151 21.16 -0.58 18.71
N LEU A 152 22.10 -0.66 17.77
CA LEU A 152 21.82 -0.54 16.33
C LEU A 152 20.88 -1.67 15.85
N ALA A 153 21.14 -2.91 16.27
CA ALA A 153 20.29 -4.05 15.92
C ALA A 153 18.88 -3.88 16.51
N SER A 154 18.77 -3.40 17.76
CA SER A 154 17.50 -3.09 18.41
C SER A 154 16.68 -2.08 17.64
N GLN A 155 17.28 -0.95 17.23
CA GLN A 155 16.58 0.07 16.44
C GLN A 155 16.06 -0.48 15.11
N LEU A 156 16.85 -1.32 14.42
CA LEU A 156 16.45 -1.94 13.16
C LEU A 156 15.27 -2.91 13.35
N ILE A 157 15.33 -3.73 14.40
CA ILE A 157 14.27 -4.70 14.74
C ILE A 157 13.00 -3.96 15.13
N ASP A 158 13.10 -2.95 15.98
CA ASP A 158 11.98 -2.16 16.48
C ASP A 158 11.24 -1.46 15.33
N THR A 159 11.98 -0.78 14.45
CA THR A 159 11.42 -0.16 13.25
C THR A 159 10.67 -1.18 12.37
N GLN A 160 11.21 -2.37 12.20
CA GLN A 160 10.55 -3.43 11.41
C GLN A 160 9.27 -3.94 12.07
N ILE A 161 9.27 -4.11 13.40
CA ILE A 161 8.09 -4.53 14.15
C ILE A 161 6.98 -3.48 13.99
N GLN A 162 7.29 -2.20 14.23
CA GLN A 162 6.33 -1.10 14.10
C GLN A 162 5.76 -0.99 12.67
N ASN A 163 6.62 -1.13 11.65
CA ASN A 163 6.18 -1.12 10.25
C ASN A 163 5.24 -2.30 9.94
N ASN A 164 5.54 -3.48 10.48
CA ASN A 164 4.69 -4.66 10.28
C ASN A 164 3.34 -4.51 10.99
N GLU A 165 3.33 -3.99 12.21
CA GLU A 165 2.09 -3.72 12.96
C GLU A 165 1.23 -2.68 12.24
N ALA A 166 1.83 -1.58 11.74
CA ALA A 166 1.12 -0.58 10.95
C ALA A 166 0.50 -1.18 9.68
N LYS A 167 1.25 -2.01 8.94
CA LYS A 167 0.73 -2.72 7.76
C LYS A 167 -0.42 -3.67 8.11
N GLN A 168 -0.33 -4.41 9.20
CA GLN A 168 -1.40 -5.32 9.63
C GLN A 168 -2.65 -4.54 10.05
N LEU A 169 -2.50 -3.41 10.70
CA LEU A 169 -3.62 -2.53 11.06
C LEU A 169 -4.33 -2.00 9.80
N ILE A 170 -3.58 -1.50 8.81
CA ILE A 170 -4.13 -1.04 7.54
C ILE A 170 -4.92 -2.18 6.87
N LYS A 171 -4.30 -3.35 6.71
CA LYS A 171 -4.95 -4.52 6.13
C LYS A 171 -6.24 -4.91 6.86
N SER A 172 -6.22 -4.89 8.20
CA SER A 172 -7.39 -5.23 9.01
C SER A 172 -8.52 -4.23 8.82
N ASN A 173 -8.20 -2.93 8.69
CA ASN A 173 -9.19 -1.88 8.43
C ASN A 173 -9.86 -2.05 7.06
N VAL A 174 -9.08 -2.34 6.01
CA VAL A 174 -9.63 -2.63 4.67
C VAL A 174 -10.54 -3.86 4.69
N LEU A 175 -10.10 -4.95 5.33
CA LEU A 175 -10.93 -6.16 5.48
C LEU A 175 -12.21 -5.89 6.26
N ASN A 176 -12.17 -5.05 7.29
CA ASN A 176 -13.36 -4.67 8.04
C ASN A 176 -14.37 -3.91 7.14
N ILE A 177 -13.91 -2.97 6.30
CA ILE A 177 -14.75 -2.27 5.33
C ILE A 177 -15.43 -3.26 4.39
N ILE A 178 -14.65 -4.18 3.79
CA ILE A 178 -15.16 -5.17 2.84
C ILE A 178 -16.20 -6.08 3.51
N ASN A 179 -15.86 -6.65 4.66
CA ASN A 179 -16.71 -7.63 5.34
C ASN A 179 -17.99 -7.04 5.95
N THR A 180 -17.99 -5.75 6.29
CA THR A 180 -19.14 -5.08 6.92
C THR A 180 -19.86 -4.12 5.99
N ASN A 181 -19.46 -4.04 4.70
CA ASN A 181 -20.01 -3.13 3.70
C ASN A 181 -20.06 -1.66 4.18
N LYS A 182 -18.99 -1.19 4.82
CA LYS A 182 -18.88 0.19 5.32
C LYS A 182 -18.42 1.17 4.24
N ILE A 183 -19.12 1.14 3.13
CA ILE A 183 -18.93 2.06 2.00
C ILE A 183 -20.28 2.64 1.61
N GLU A 184 -20.36 3.93 1.45
CA GLU A 184 -21.53 4.62 0.90
C GLU A 184 -21.21 5.17 -0.48
N ILE A 185 -22.20 5.17 -1.37
CA ILE A 185 -22.05 5.74 -2.70
C ILE A 185 -22.77 7.08 -2.75
N TYR A 186 -22.02 8.12 -3.08
CA TYR A 186 -22.51 9.46 -3.36
C TYR A 186 -22.59 9.67 -4.86
N TYR A 187 -23.52 10.51 -5.28
CA TYR A 187 -23.82 10.77 -6.68
C TYR A 187 -23.66 12.25 -6.98
N GLN A 188 -22.79 12.59 -7.95
CA GLN A 188 -22.60 13.94 -8.41
C GLN A 188 -23.29 14.15 -9.76
N PRO A 189 -24.17 15.15 -9.92
CA PRO A 189 -24.93 15.34 -11.14
C PRO A 189 -24.07 15.83 -12.29
N ILE A 190 -24.32 15.26 -13.49
CA ILE A 190 -23.73 15.63 -14.76
C ILE A 190 -24.82 16.25 -15.63
N TYR A 191 -24.67 17.49 -16.05
CA TYR A 191 -25.65 18.24 -16.81
C TYR A 191 -25.31 18.29 -18.31
N SER A 192 -26.32 18.09 -19.14
CA SER A 192 -26.22 18.38 -20.57
C SER A 192 -26.30 19.88 -20.83
N LEU A 193 -25.33 20.45 -21.54
CA LEU A 193 -25.32 21.86 -21.94
C LEU A 193 -26.36 22.18 -23.03
N ASN A 194 -26.81 21.17 -23.80
CA ASN A 194 -27.82 21.29 -24.83
C ASN A 194 -29.23 21.39 -24.27
N THR A 195 -29.54 20.60 -23.24
CA THR A 195 -30.89 20.52 -22.67
C THR A 195 -31.03 21.23 -21.35
N ASN A 196 -29.93 21.60 -20.70
CA ASN A 196 -29.85 22.12 -19.32
C ASN A 196 -30.49 21.18 -18.27
N LYS A 197 -30.49 19.87 -18.54
CA LYS A 197 -31.03 18.85 -17.64
C LYS A 197 -29.91 17.89 -17.19
N ILE A 198 -30.16 17.21 -16.08
CA ILE A 198 -29.30 16.11 -15.62
C ILE A 198 -29.35 15.00 -16.67
N SER A 199 -28.20 14.60 -17.18
CA SER A 199 -28.03 13.51 -18.13
C SER A 199 -27.38 12.27 -17.51
N GLY A 200 -26.75 12.41 -16.34
CA GLY A 200 -26.11 11.32 -15.62
C GLY A 200 -25.66 11.73 -14.23
N TYR A 201 -25.10 10.77 -13.53
CA TYR A 201 -24.44 10.97 -12.26
C TYR A 201 -23.12 10.22 -12.25
N GLU A 202 -22.07 10.82 -11.68
CA GLU A 202 -20.87 10.10 -11.30
C GLU A 202 -21.07 9.49 -9.91
N SER A 203 -20.79 8.19 -9.79
CA SER A 203 -20.81 7.48 -8.51
C SER A 203 -19.47 7.57 -7.81
N LEU A 204 -19.47 8.05 -6.59
CA LEU A 204 -18.26 8.37 -5.81
C LEU A 204 -18.31 7.66 -4.46
N SER A 205 -17.36 6.80 -4.21
CA SER A 205 -17.23 6.10 -2.92
C SER A 205 -16.98 7.05 -1.75
N ARG A 206 -17.57 6.76 -0.59
CA ARG A 206 -17.34 7.46 0.67
C ARG A 206 -17.19 6.44 1.80
N PHE A 207 -16.19 6.72 2.66
CA PHE A 207 -15.88 5.86 3.79
C PHE A 207 -16.03 6.66 5.07
N PHE A 208 -17.01 6.30 5.91
CA PHE A 208 -17.26 6.93 7.20
C PHE A 208 -16.76 6.03 8.33
N VAL A 209 -15.46 5.71 8.26
CA VAL A 209 -14.76 4.85 9.21
C VAL A 209 -13.49 5.52 9.72
N GLU A 210 -13.10 5.20 10.94
CA GLU A 210 -11.81 5.63 11.49
C GLU A 210 -10.68 4.66 11.09
N PRO A 211 -9.48 5.19 10.81
CA PRO A 211 -9.14 6.61 10.69
C PRO A 211 -9.75 7.22 9.42
N TYR A 212 -10.26 8.47 9.52
CA TYR A 212 -10.83 9.14 8.34
C TYR A 212 -9.78 9.34 7.25
N ARG A 213 -10.07 8.83 6.05
CA ARG A 213 -9.21 8.92 4.86
C ARG A 213 -10.05 9.16 3.62
N THR A 214 -9.43 9.79 2.62
CA THR A 214 -10.05 9.98 1.31
C THR A 214 -10.19 8.64 0.58
N PRO A 215 -11.17 8.48 -0.33
CA PRO A 215 -11.40 7.22 -1.04
C PRO A 215 -10.16 6.67 -1.76
N ASN A 216 -9.41 7.51 -2.45
CA ASN A 216 -8.18 7.09 -3.15
C ASN A 216 -7.19 6.38 -2.21
N ILE A 217 -6.99 6.88 -0.98
CA ILE A 217 -6.10 6.23 0.00
C ILE A 217 -6.62 4.82 0.35
N TRP A 218 -7.93 4.64 0.54
CA TRP A 218 -8.50 3.32 0.84
C TRP A 218 -8.32 2.33 -0.31
N PHE A 219 -8.49 2.77 -1.56
CA PHE A 219 -8.26 1.92 -2.74
C PHE A 219 -6.79 1.60 -2.93
N ASP A 220 -5.88 2.57 -2.77
CA ASP A 220 -4.43 2.37 -2.84
C ASP A 220 -3.94 1.38 -1.78
N GLU A 221 -4.41 1.53 -0.53
CA GLU A 221 -4.09 0.60 0.55
C GLU A 221 -4.65 -0.79 0.29
N ALA A 222 -5.88 -0.91 -0.22
CA ALA A 222 -6.46 -2.19 -0.61
C ALA A 222 -5.60 -2.88 -1.68
N ALA A 223 -5.16 -2.14 -2.71
CA ALA A 223 -4.31 -2.67 -3.77
C ALA A 223 -2.97 -3.19 -3.23
N GLN A 224 -2.33 -2.47 -2.28
CA GLN A 224 -1.07 -2.91 -1.64
C GLN A 224 -1.17 -4.28 -0.95
N PHE A 225 -2.35 -4.66 -0.47
CA PHE A 225 -2.58 -5.94 0.22
C PHE A 225 -3.29 -6.98 -0.65
N GLY A 226 -3.44 -6.73 -1.97
CA GLY A 226 -4.14 -7.63 -2.88
C GLY A 226 -5.67 -7.68 -2.64
N LEU A 227 -6.23 -6.62 -2.04
CA LEU A 227 -7.65 -6.48 -1.74
C LEU A 227 -8.35 -5.45 -2.66
N GLY A 228 -7.63 -4.89 -3.64
CA GLY A 228 -8.13 -3.85 -4.55
C GLY A 228 -9.38 -4.29 -5.31
N GLU A 229 -9.32 -5.47 -5.94
CA GLU A 229 -10.48 -6.02 -6.67
C GLU A 229 -11.70 -6.21 -5.74
N ALA A 230 -11.48 -6.76 -4.55
CA ALA A 230 -12.59 -6.99 -3.61
C ALA A 230 -13.27 -5.69 -3.16
N LEU A 231 -12.48 -4.63 -2.89
CA LEU A 231 -13.01 -3.33 -2.50
C LEU A 231 -13.71 -2.62 -3.67
N GLU A 232 -13.14 -2.67 -4.87
CA GLU A 232 -13.75 -2.08 -6.06
C GLU A 232 -15.05 -2.80 -6.44
N MET A 233 -15.07 -4.13 -6.41
CA MET A 233 -16.30 -4.90 -6.66
C MET A 233 -17.36 -4.62 -5.60
N LEU A 234 -17.01 -4.38 -4.35
CA LEU A 234 -17.95 -3.94 -3.32
C LEU A 234 -18.59 -2.58 -3.69
N ALA A 235 -17.78 -1.61 -4.12
CA ALA A 235 -18.28 -0.31 -4.57
C ALA A 235 -19.20 -0.45 -5.79
N ILE A 236 -18.77 -1.20 -6.81
CA ILE A 236 -19.57 -1.47 -8.02
C ILE A 236 -20.91 -2.13 -7.67
N ASN A 237 -20.90 -3.16 -6.84
CA ASN A 237 -22.13 -3.85 -6.45
C ASN A 237 -23.09 -2.93 -5.69
N ASN A 238 -22.58 -2.02 -4.85
CA ASN A 238 -23.41 -1.02 -4.17
C ASN A 238 -24.02 -0.02 -5.17
N VAL A 239 -23.28 0.40 -6.20
CA VAL A 239 -23.83 1.23 -7.30
C VAL A 239 -24.92 0.46 -8.04
N LEU A 240 -24.66 -0.77 -8.46
CA LEU A 240 -25.60 -1.61 -9.20
C LEU A 240 -26.91 -1.86 -8.40
N GLY A 241 -26.79 -2.05 -7.08
CA GLY A 241 -27.95 -2.16 -6.18
C GLY A 241 -28.83 -0.91 -6.18
N ASN A 242 -28.24 0.27 -6.42
CA ASN A 242 -28.95 1.55 -6.44
C ASN A 242 -29.54 1.93 -7.81
N MET A 243 -29.11 1.24 -8.90
CA MET A 243 -29.49 1.60 -10.28
C MET A 243 -31.00 1.67 -10.52
N SER A 244 -31.79 0.81 -9.86
CA SER A 244 -33.25 0.77 -10.02
C SER A 244 -33.97 2.03 -9.52
N HIS A 245 -33.33 2.86 -8.72
CA HIS A 245 -33.88 4.10 -8.20
C HIS A 245 -33.76 5.29 -9.19
N PHE A 246 -32.86 5.20 -10.16
CA PHE A 246 -32.66 6.24 -11.18
C PHE A 246 -33.60 6.07 -12.36
N ASN A 247 -33.95 7.19 -12.99
CA ASN A 247 -34.68 7.16 -14.27
C ASN A 247 -33.80 6.50 -15.36
N LYS A 248 -34.38 5.67 -16.20
CA LYS A 248 -33.68 4.96 -17.29
C LYS A 248 -33.02 5.88 -18.32
N GLU A 249 -33.48 7.11 -18.41
CA GLU A 249 -32.90 8.14 -19.31
C GLU A 249 -31.58 8.75 -18.76
N VAL A 250 -31.28 8.49 -17.49
CA VAL A 250 -30.10 9.01 -16.79
C VAL A 250 -29.09 7.87 -16.63
N TYR A 251 -27.85 8.11 -17.01
CA TYR A 251 -26.79 7.12 -16.79
C TYR A 251 -26.07 7.35 -15.45
N VAL A 252 -25.45 6.29 -14.96
CA VAL A 252 -24.53 6.36 -13.83
C VAL A 252 -23.16 5.91 -14.30
N SER A 253 -22.15 6.72 -14.02
CA SER A 253 -20.76 6.35 -14.28
C SER A 253 -20.12 5.72 -13.03
N ILE A 254 -19.25 4.76 -13.28
CA ILE A 254 -18.62 3.90 -12.28
C ILE A 254 -17.12 3.88 -12.55
N ASN A 255 -16.34 4.33 -11.59
CA ASN A 255 -14.89 4.25 -11.65
C ASN A 255 -14.44 2.79 -11.57
N THR A 256 -13.53 2.39 -12.46
CA THR A 256 -13.00 1.03 -12.50
C THR A 256 -11.54 0.99 -12.97
N SER A 257 -10.77 0.09 -12.40
CA SER A 257 -9.39 -0.17 -12.79
C SER A 257 -9.32 -1.08 -14.02
N PRO A 258 -8.42 -0.83 -14.99
CA PRO A 258 -8.23 -1.71 -16.14
C PRO A 258 -7.96 -3.17 -15.77
N GLU A 259 -7.22 -3.42 -14.70
CA GLU A 259 -6.90 -4.76 -14.22
C GLU A 259 -8.16 -5.55 -13.81
N HIS A 260 -9.19 -4.89 -13.26
CA HIS A 260 -10.43 -5.55 -12.84
C HIS A 260 -11.42 -5.75 -14.01
N ILE A 261 -11.26 -5.01 -15.09
CA ILE A 261 -11.92 -5.32 -16.36
C ILE A 261 -11.24 -6.55 -17.00
N LEU A 262 -9.91 -6.59 -17.02
CA LEU A 262 -9.12 -7.69 -17.58
C LEU A 262 -9.29 -9.01 -16.81
N SER A 263 -9.39 -8.97 -15.47
CA SER A 263 -9.66 -10.17 -14.65
C SER A 263 -11.05 -10.77 -14.90
N GLY A 264 -11.95 -9.99 -15.53
CA GLY A 264 -13.35 -10.37 -15.73
C GLY A 264 -14.25 -10.10 -14.52
N ALA A 265 -13.74 -9.52 -13.43
CA ALA A 265 -14.52 -9.22 -12.23
C ALA A 265 -15.69 -8.28 -12.53
N VAL A 266 -15.44 -7.21 -13.32
CA VAL A 266 -16.49 -6.27 -13.74
C VAL A 266 -17.56 -6.97 -14.60
N ALA A 267 -17.16 -7.84 -15.53
CA ALA A 267 -18.09 -8.59 -16.36
C ALA A 267 -18.94 -9.55 -15.53
N ASN A 268 -18.37 -10.17 -14.51
CA ASN A 268 -19.08 -11.04 -13.57
C ASN A 268 -20.10 -10.25 -12.72
N ALA A 269 -19.73 -9.08 -12.20
CA ALA A 269 -20.63 -8.20 -11.45
C ALA A 269 -21.86 -7.77 -12.28
N LEU A 270 -21.65 -7.56 -13.59
CA LEU A 270 -22.70 -7.16 -14.53
C LEU A 270 -23.40 -8.35 -15.23
N ALA A 271 -23.06 -9.60 -14.87
CA ALA A 271 -23.54 -10.78 -15.59
C ALA A 271 -25.07 -10.89 -15.59
N ALA A 272 -25.74 -10.60 -14.46
CA ALA A 272 -27.19 -10.70 -14.30
C ALA A 272 -27.98 -9.55 -14.97
N ILE A 273 -27.32 -8.48 -15.40
CA ILE A 273 -27.95 -7.31 -16.02
C ILE A 273 -27.92 -7.50 -17.53
N SER A 274 -29.08 -7.52 -18.17
CA SER A 274 -29.18 -7.72 -19.63
C SER A 274 -28.96 -6.46 -20.44
N ASP A 275 -29.40 -5.30 -19.94
CA ASP A 275 -29.25 -3.98 -20.55
C ASP A 275 -28.48 -3.05 -19.60
N CYS A 276 -27.29 -2.64 -20.01
CA CYS A 276 -26.41 -1.74 -19.28
C CYS A 276 -26.22 -0.40 -20.01
N SER A 277 -27.15 0.00 -20.89
CA SER A 277 -27.04 1.23 -21.70
C SER A 277 -26.99 2.51 -20.86
N ASN A 278 -27.46 2.44 -19.61
CA ASN A 278 -27.40 3.51 -18.63
C ASN A 278 -26.19 3.40 -17.67
N ILE A 279 -25.17 2.58 -18.02
CA ILE A 279 -23.92 2.47 -17.26
C ILE A 279 -22.78 2.98 -18.15
N VAL A 280 -21.89 3.78 -17.52
CA VAL A 280 -20.63 4.22 -18.09
C VAL A 280 -19.51 3.71 -17.18
N LEU A 281 -18.52 3.03 -17.73
CA LEU A 281 -17.28 2.70 -16.98
C LEU A 281 -16.29 3.82 -17.19
N GLU A 282 -15.68 4.31 -16.12
CA GLU A 282 -14.65 5.35 -16.15
C GLU A 282 -13.29 4.73 -15.84
N VAL A 283 -12.31 4.97 -16.70
CA VAL A 283 -10.92 4.55 -16.54
C VAL A 283 -10.03 5.79 -16.60
N THR A 284 -9.16 5.97 -15.60
CA THR A 284 -8.28 7.14 -15.56
C THR A 284 -7.15 7.05 -16.59
N GLU A 285 -6.72 8.18 -17.15
CA GLU A 285 -5.62 8.25 -18.11
C GLU A 285 -4.27 7.75 -17.54
N HIS A 286 -4.11 7.77 -16.22
CA HIS A 286 -2.89 7.36 -15.51
C HIS A 286 -2.79 5.85 -15.29
N SER A 287 -3.87 5.10 -15.53
CA SER A 287 -3.88 3.64 -15.34
C SER A 287 -3.09 2.94 -16.44
N PRO A 288 -2.03 2.21 -16.12
CA PRO A 288 -1.23 1.55 -17.15
C PRO A 288 -2.01 0.42 -17.82
N ILE A 289 -2.03 0.39 -19.17
CA ILE A 289 -2.62 -0.67 -19.97
C ILE A 289 -1.51 -1.31 -20.79
N ALA A 290 -1.09 -2.50 -20.42
CA ALA A 290 0.02 -3.20 -21.07
C ALA A 290 -0.37 -3.74 -22.45
N ASN A 291 -1.64 -4.14 -22.66
CA ASN A 291 -2.14 -4.73 -23.90
C ASN A 291 -3.56 -4.27 -24.22
N TYR A 292 -3.68 -3.37 -25.19
CA TYR A 292 -4.97 -2.83 -25.63
C TYR A 292 -5.87 -3.88 -26.30
N ASN A 293 -5.31 -4.88 -27.02
CA ASN A 293 -6.10 -5.92 -27.66
C ASN A 293 -6.79 -6.84 -26.62
N GLU A 294 -6.11 -7.16 -25.54
CA GLU A 294 -6.71 -7.89 -24.43
C GLU A 294 -7.81 -7.06 -23.76
N MET A 295 -7.56 -5.77 -23.55
CA MET A 295 -8.55 -4.86 -22.97
C MET A 295 -9.79 -4.72 -23.86
N LEU A 296 -9.64 -4.58 -25.18
CA LEU A 296 -10.77 -4.56 -26.12
C LEU A 296 -11.55 -5.86 -26.11
N THR A 297 -10.85 -7.00 -25.98
CA THR A 297 -11.49 -8.32 -25.86
C THR A 297 -12.32 -8.42 -24.59
N ALA A 298 -11.80 -7.93 -23.47
CA ALA A 298 -12.52 -7.91 -22.19
C ALA A 298 -13.72 -6.93 -22.20
N LEU A 299 -13.61 -5.80 -22.89
CA LEU A 299 -14.68 -4.81 -23.03
C LEU A 299 -15.79 -5.26 -24.01
N ALA A 300 -15.49 -6.09 -24.99
CA ALA A 300 -16.45 -6.47 -26.05
C ALA A 300 -17.78 -7.06 -25.51
N PRO A 301 -17.84 -7.99 -24.54
CA PRO A 301 -19.09 -8.47 -23.97
C PRO A 301 -19.84 -7.40 -23.20
N LEU A 302 -19.17 -6.46 -22.56
CA LEU A 302 -19.76 -5.33 -21.84
C LEU A 302 -20.41 -4.34 -22.82
N ARG A 303 -19.73 -4.00 -23.90
CA ARG A 303 -20.27 -3.14 -24.97
C ARG A 303 -21.47 -3.74 -25.66
N LYS A 304 -21.53 -5.07 -25.84
CA LYS A 304 -22.73 -5.76 -26.34
C LYS A 304 -23.96 -5.58 -25.46
N LYS A 305 -23.79 -5.31 -24.16
CA LYS A 305 -24.85 -4.96 -23.22
C LYS A 305 -25.18 -3.47 -23.17
N GLY A 306 -24.53 -2.64 -24.02
CA GLY A 306 -24.73 -1.21 -24.11
C GLY A 306 -23.84 -0.35 -23.21
N ILE A 307 -22.87 -0.94 -22.51
CA ILE A 307 -21.93 -0.18 -21.68
C ILE A 307 -21.07 0.76 -22.55
N ARG A 308 -20.95 1.99 -22.08
CA ARG A 308 -20.05 3.00 -22.63
C ARG A 308 -18.80 3.12 -21.79
N LEU A 309 -17.70 3.53 -22.42
CA LEU A 309 -16.41 3.77 -21.77
C LEU A 309 -16.08 5.25 -21.76
N ALA A 310 -15.71 5.78 -20.59
CA ALA A 310 -15.15 7.12 -20.45
C ALA A 310 -13.67 7.03 -20.08
N ILE A 311 -12.87 7.92 -20.66
CA ILE A 311 -11.50 8.16 -20.21
C ILE A 311 -11.51 9.41 -19.33
N ASP A 312 -11.07 9.24 -18.10
CA ASP A 312 -11.10 10.27 -17.05
C ASP A 312 -9.77 11.01 -16.92
N ASP A 313 -9.81 12.21 -16.31
CA ASP A 313 -8.68 13.09 -16.02
C ASP A 313 -7.89 13.55 -17.28
N VAL A 314 -8.55 13.61 -18.45
CA VAL A 314 -7.88 13.97 -19.71
C VAL A 314 -7.41 15.41 -19.70
N GLY A 315 -6.11 15.59 -19.92
CA GLY A 315 -5.43 16.89 -19.92
C GLY A 315 -4.41 17.08 -18.80
N ALA A 316 -4.36 16.13 -17.83
CA ALA A 316 -3.37 16.12 -16.76
C ALA A 316 -2.06 15.38 -17.14
N GLY A 317 -2.07 14.54 -18.20
CA GLY A 317 -0.92 13.70 -18.59
C GLY A 317 -0.77 13.46 -20.11
N TYR A 318 0.17 12.57 -20.47
CA TYR A 318 0.53 12.26 -21.87
C TYR A 318 -0.17 11.02 -22.44
N SER A 319 -0.76 10.15 -21.61
CA SER A 319 -1.31 8.84 -22.04
C SER A 319 -2.73 8.93 -22.59
N SER A 320 -3.42 10.05 -22.38
CA SER A 320 -4.84 10.25 -22.68
C SER A 320 -5.23 9.91 -24.13
N PHE A 321 -4.47 10.43 -25.10
CA PHE A 321 -4.80 10.23 -26.52
C PHE A 321 -4.69 8.78 -26.95
N GLN A 322 -3.69 8.06 -26.44
CA GLN A 322 -3.52 6.65 -26.73
C GLN A 322 -4.69 5.82 -26.17
N HIS A 323 -5.09 6.05 -24.91
CA HIS A 323 -6.24 5.36 -24.32
C HIS A 323 -7.53 5.67 -25.10
N ILE A 324 -7.77 6.93 -25.46
CA ILE A 324 -8.97 7.32 -26.22
C ILE A 324 -9.06 6.59 -27.54
N LEU A 325 -7.97 6.55 -28.33
CA LEU A 325 -7.94 5.93 -29.64
C LEU A 325 -7.98 4.41 -29.57
N GLU A 326 -7.08 3.83 -28.79
CA GLU A 326 -6.92 2.35 -28.72
C GLU A 326 -8.12 1.67 -28.07
N LEU A 327 -8.72 2.29 -27.04
CA LEU A 327 -9.91 1.75 -26.38
C LEU A 327 -11.22 2.14 -27.05
N GLN A 328 -11.19 3.01 -28.07
CA GLN A 328 -12.40 3.51 -28.73
C GLN A 328 -13.39 4.10 -27.70
N ALA A 329 -12.92 5.07 -26.92
CA ALA A 329 -13.71 5.69 -25.87
C ALA A 329 -15.00 6.34 -26.42
N ASP A 330 -16.09 6.27 -25.66
CA ASP A 330 -17.36 6.93 -25.99
C ASP A 330 -17.44 8.34 -25.40
N ILE A 331 -16.68 8.57 -24.31
CA ILE A 331 -16.70 9.80 -23.52
C ILE A 331 -15.27 10.19 -23.13
N ILE A 332 -14.99 11.49 -23.20
CA ILE A 332 -13.76 12.11 -22.72
C ILE A 332 -14.14 13.06 -21.59
N LYS A 333 -13.54 12.90 -20.39
CA LYS A 333 -13.73 13.81 -19.27
C LYS A 333 -12.52 14.72 -19.16
N LEU A 334 -12.74 16.04 -19.33
CA LEU A 334 -11.68 17.04 -19.21
C LEU A 334 -11.45 17.36 -17.75
N ASP A 335 -10.22 17.17 -17.30
CA ASP A 335 -9.81 17.38 -15.91
C ASP A 335 -9.98 18.83 -15.44
N ILE A 336 -10.22 19.02 -14.15
CA ILE A 336 -10.38 20.33 -13.49
C ILE A 336 -9.18 21.25 -13.75
N SER A 337 -7.97 20.73 -13.89
CA SER A 337 -6.77 21.53 -14.18
C SER A 337 -6.90 22.30 -15.51
N LEU A 338 -7.63 21.74 -16.46
CA LEU A 338 -7.89 22.35 -17.78
C LEU A 338 -9.13 23.25 -17.77
N THR A 339 -10.17 22.88 -17.04
CA THR A 339 -11.48 23.57 -17.09
C THR A 339 -11.57 24.77 -16.15
N ARG A 340 -10.89 24.71 -15.00
CA ARG A 340 -10.89 25.79 -14.02
C ARG A 340 -10.23 27.07 -14.56
N ASN A 341 -10.95 28.21 -14.46
CA ASN A 341 -10.55 29.52 -15.01
C ASN A 341 -10.34 29.51 -16.53
N ILE A 342 -10.94 28.61 -17.29
CA ILE A 342 -10.83 28.50 -18.74
C ILE A 342 -11.30 29.78 -19.45
N ASN A 343 -12.21 30.53 -18.85
CA ASN A 343 -12.72 31.82 -19.35
C ASN A 343 -11.66 32.92 -19.35
N SER A 344 -10.65 32.85 -18.51
CA SER A 344 -9.58 33.85 -18.38
C SER A 344 -8.20 33.34 -18.82
N ASP A 345 -8.00 32.04 -18.95
CA ASP A 345 -6.73 31.42 -19.39
C ASP A 345 -6.80 31.02 -20.89
N ARG A 346 -6.14 31.83 -21.73
CA ARG A 346 -6.09 31.56 -23.18
C ARG A 346 -5.44 30.21 -23.52
N ARG A 347 -4.46 29.74 -22.75
CA ARG A 347 -3.75 28.47 -23.04
C ARG A 347 -4.68 27.28 -22.80
N LYS A 348 -5.39 27.30 -21.68
CA LYS A 348 -6.42 26.29 -21.37
C LYS A 348 -7.52 26.30 -22.41
N TYR A 349 -8.02 27.48 -22.77
CA TYR A 349 -9.03 27.63 -23.83
C TYR A 349 -8.59 26.99 -25.15
N LEU A 350 -7.36 27.27 -25.61
CA LEU A 350 -6.84 26.72 -26.86
C LEU A 350 -6.66 25.20 -26.80
N LEU A 351 -6.19 24.67 -25.69
CA LEU A 351 -6.02 23.24 -25.51
C LEU A 351 -7.40 22.53 -25.46
N ALA A 352 -8.33 23.03 -24.66
CA ALA A 352 -9.69 22.51 -24.63
C ALA A 352 -10.38 22.56 -25.99
N LYS A 353 -10.19 23.66 -26.76
CA LYS A 353 -10.69 23.77 -28.12
C LYS A 353 -10.16 22.69 -29.05
N ALA A 354 -8.85 22.38 -28.96
CA ALA A 354 -8.23 21.33 -29.78
C ALA A 354 -8.79 19.94 -29.38
N LEU A 355 -8.94 19.66 -28.07
CA LEU A 355 -9.54 18.43 -27.57
C LEU A 355 -11.00 18.28 -28.00
N CYS A 356 -11.80 19.36 -27.94
CA CYS A 356 -13.20 19.34 -28.39
C CYS A 356 -13.30 19.07 -29.91
N GLY A 357 -12.40 19.65 -30.71
CA GLY A 357 -12.32 19.35 -32.13
C GLY A 357 -12.01 17.90 -32.42
N PHE A 358 -10.97 17.37 -31.75
CA PHE A 358 -10.57 15.98 -31.87
C PHE A 358 -11.70 15.01 -31.45
N ALA A 359 -12.31 15.22 -30.29
CA ALA A 359 -13.42 14.39 -29.81
C ALA A 359 -14.59 14.33 -30.78
N LYS A 360 -14.97 15.50 -31.35
CA LYS A 360 -16.01 15.59 -32.37
C LYS A 360 -15.67 14.76 -33.59
N ASP A 361 -14.43 14.87 -34.11
CA ASP A 361 -14.00 14.18 -35.31
C ASP A 361 -13.99 12.65 -35.16
N ILE A 362 -13.77 12.13 -33.91
CA ILE A 362 -13.82 10.70 -33.60
C ILE A 362 -15.18 10.23 -33.05
N GLY A 363 -16.16 11.12 -32.89
CA GLY A 363 -17.50 10.80 -32.43
C GLY A 363 -17.64 10.58 -30.92
N CYS A 364 -16.68 11.08 -30.10
CA CYS A 364 -16.73 11.05 -28.63
C CYS A 364 -17.50 12.24 -28.07
N ASN A 365 -18.25 12.01 -26.97
CA ASN A 365 -18.82 13.08 -26.16
C ASN A 365 -17.78 13.66 -25.21
N ILE A 366 -17.92 14.94 -24.87
CA ILE A 366 -17.07 15.59 -23.86
C ILE A 366 -17.86 15.95 -22.62
N ILE A 367 -17.28 15.62 -21.46
CA ILE A 367 -17.71 16.12 -20.15
C ILE A 367 -16.59 17.02 -19.62
N ALA A 368 -16.90 18.27 -19.24
CA ALA A 368 -15.95 19.15 -18.57
C ALA A 368 -16.21 19.12 -17.06
N GLU A 369 -15.16 18.86 -16.27
CA GLU A 369 -15.23 18.69 -14.84
C GLU A 369 -14.80 19.94 -14.06
N GLY A 370 -15.10 19.92 -12.74
CA GLY A 370 -14.61 20.92 -11.79
C GLY A 370 -15.20 22.32 -11.99
N ILE A 371 -16.39 22.43 -12.57
CA ILE A 371 -17.03 23.71 -12.87
C ILE A 371 -17.49 24.41 -11.58
N GLU A 372 -17.01 25.64 -11.38
CA GLU A 372 -17.37 26.44 -10.21
C GLU A 372 -18.05 27.77 -10.53
N THR A 373 -18.08 28.19 -11.82
CA THR A 373 -18.64 29.49 -12.23
C THR A 373 -19.50 29.38 -13.50
N LEU A 374 -20.42 30.35 -13.67
CA LEU A 374 -21.21 30.49 -14.88
C LEU A 374 -20.36 30.92 -16.10
N GLU A 375 -19.30 31.66 -15.86
CA GLU A 375 -18.36 32.13 -16.90
C GLU A 375 -17.62 30.96 -17.55
N GLU A 376 -17.24 29.95 -16.73
CA GLU A 376 -16.66 28.70 -17.24
C GLU A 376 -17.67 27.95 -18.12
N ILE A 377 -18.93 27.78 -17.66
CA ILE A 377 -20.01 27.15 -18.45
C ILE A 377 -20.20 27.87 -19.79
N ASN A 378 -20.27 29.20 -19.78
CA ASN A 378 -20.46 29.99 -21.00
C ASN A 378 -19.30 29.85 -21.99
N THR A 379 -18.09 29.68 -21.48
CA THR A 379 -16.90 29.44 -22.29
C THR A 379 -16.92 28.05 -22.91
N LEU A 380 -17.28 27.01 -22.11
CA LEU A 380 -17.37 25.63 -22.56
C LEU A 380 -18.49 25.41 -23.58
N ARG A 381 -19.62 26.16 -23.49
CA ARG A 381 -20.65 26.17 -24.52
C ARG A 381 -20.14 26.67 -25.87
N LYS A 382 -19.26 27.68 -25.89
CA LYS A 382 -18.65 28.20 -27.14
C LYS A 382 -17.69 27.17 -27.77
N LEU A 383 -17.19 26.24 -26.98
CA LEU A 383 -16.34 25.13 -27.43
C LEU A 383 -17.14 23.89 -27.84
N ASN A 384 -18.48 23.93 -27.76
CA ASN A 384 -19.40 22.83 -28.03
C ASN A 384 -19.13 21.60 -27.14
N VAL A 385 -18.82 21.82 -25.86
CA VAL A 385 -18.77 20.76 -24.86
C VAL A 385 -20.19 20.24 -24.65
N ASP A 386 -20.36 18.91 -24.56
CA ASP A 386 -21.68 18.27 -24.48
C ASP A 386 -22.27 18.35 -23.07
N LYS A 387 -21.43 18.12 -22.06
CA LYS A 387 -21.85 17.98 -20.67
C LYS A 387 -20.86 18.64 -19.73
N VAL A 388 -21.33 18.98 -18.54
CA VAL A 388 -20.56 19.64 -17.49
C VAL A 388 -20.88 19.06 -16.12
N GLN A 389 -19.86 19.05 -15.25
CA GLN A 389 -19.95 18.60 -13.86
C GLN A 389 -19.12 19.52 -12.97
N GLY A 390 -19.58 19.82 -11.78
CA GLY A 390 -18.84 20.64 -10.83
C GLY A 390 -19.68 21.20 -9.70
N TYR A 391 -19.03 21.82 -8.72
CA TYR A 391 -19.69 22.30 -7.50
C TYR A 391 -20.69 23.43 -7.75
N TYR A 392 -20.56 24.15 -8.84
CA TYR A 392 -21.55 25.13 -9.25
C TYR A 392 -22.91 24.50 -9.56
N LEU A 393 -22.88 23.28 -10.13
CA LEU A 393 -24.07 22.53 -10.56
C LEU A 393 -24.63 21.60 -9.49
N GLY A 394 -23.75 21.07 -8.65
CA GLY A 394 -24.10 20.18 -7.55
C GLY A 394 -22.86 19.48 -6.97
N ARG A 395 -22.85 19.35 -5.66
CA ARG A 395 -21.84 18.53 -4.96
C ARG A 395 -22.26 17.07 -4.98
N PRO A 396 -21.32 16.13 -4.77
CA PRO A 396 -21.68 14.74 -4.50
C PRO A 396 -22.66 14.64 -3.33
N GLN A 397 -23.76 13.91 -3.49
CA GLN A 397 -24.85 13.77 -2.53
C GLN A 397 -25.16 12.30 -2.29
N ALA A 398 -25.70 11.98 -1.11
CA ALA A 398 -26.24 10.65 -0.83
C ALA A 398 -27.41 10.32 -1.79
N LEU A 399 -27.70 9.03 -1.99
CA LEU A 399 -28.71 8.58 -2.94
C LEU A 399 -30.05 9.32 -2.79
N CYS A 400 -30.55 9.45 -1.56
CA CYS A 400 -31.84 10.09 -1.31
C CYS A 400 -31.91 11.53 -1.83
N ASP A 401 -30.84 12.31 -1.59
CA ASP A 401 -30.76 13.72 -1.99
C ASP A 401 -30.57 13.87 -3.50
N ALA A 402 -29.78 12.99 -4.12
CA ALA A 402 -29.59 12.95 -5.56
C ALA A 402 -30.91 12.68 -6.30
N LEU A 403 -31.75 11.77 -5.78
CA LEU A 403 -33.08 11.46 -6.34
C LEU A 403 -34.09 12.61 -6.19
N VAL A 404 -34.04 13.38 -5.11
CA VAL A 404 -34.85 14.60 -4.94
C VAL A 404 -34.43 15.65 -5.94
N HIS A 405 -33.14 15.88 -6.11
CA HIS A 405 -32.60 16.81 -7.09
C HIS A 405 -33.01 16.46 -8.52
N GLN A 406 -32.97 15.18 -8.88
CA GLN A 406 -33.42 14.70 -10.18
C GLN A 406 -34.89 15.06 -10.47
N LYS A 407 -35.80 14.91 -9.48
CA LYS A 407 -37.23 15.22 -9.61
C LYS A 407 -37.49 16.71 -9.80
N LEU A 408 -36.75 17.58 -9.09
CA LEU A 408 -36.92 19.02 -9.16
C LEU A 408 -36.49 19.61 -10.53
N VAL A 409 -35.51 18.98 -11.18
CA VAL A 409 -35.01 19.44 -12.50
C VAL A 409 -35.86 18.91 -13.66
N LEU A 410 -36.55 17.81 -13.49
CA LEU A 410 -37.46 17.21 -14.48
C LEU A 410 -38.89 17.80 -14.42
N SER A 411 -39.19 18.59 -13.38
CA SER A 411 -40.48 19.28 -13.22
C SER A 411 -40.41 20.70 -13.75
#